data_b8893afa020ba4de1b94c2a61a49578a
#
_entry.id   b8893afa020ba4de1b94c2a61a49578a
#
_cell.length_a   1.000
_cell.length_b   1.000
_cell.length_c   1.000
_cell.angle_alpha   90.00
_cell.angle_beta   90.00
_cell.angle_gamma   90.00
#
_symmetry.space_group_name_H-M   'P 1'
#
loop_
_entity.id
_entity.type
_entity.pdbx_description
1 polymer ?
#
loop_
_entity_poly.entity_id
_entity_poly.type
_entity_poly.pdbx_seq_one_letter_code
_entity_poly.pdbx_strand_id
1 'polypeptide(L)'
;MDDTSDKPRPDEAPPLPAQLLVERVKEFSDEDLHALCEATSAAIIDGGGFGWVNAPGRLALETYFRGVLLVPERELFVARLNGSAVGSAHLVRPPRNNEAQAHAASLMHSYIAPYARGHGLARMLTIEVEERARELGYHVLNLDVRETQEAAIRLYETLGFVRWGVHPDYSLVRGKVVRGFFYYKRLRRPNARKAGQKTG
;
A
#
# COMPACT_ATOMS: atom_id res chain seq x y z
N MET A 1 52.58 6.43 -16.80
CA MET A 1 51.33 5.69 -16.92
C MET A 1 51.16 4.95 -15.60
N ASP A 2 50.55 5.67 -14.59
CA ASP A 2 50.31 5.11 -13.26
C ASP A 2 48.88 4.61 -13.23
N ASP A 3 48.76 3.28 -13.18
CA ASP A 3 47.52 2.55 -12.99
C ASP A 3 47.28 2.47 -11.46
N THR A 4 46.62 3.49 -10.90
CA THR A 4 46.14 3.43 -9.53
C THR A 4 44.81 2.68 -9.52
N SER A 5 44.90 1.34 -9.45
CA SER A 5 43.75 0.47 -9.12
C SER A 5 43.13 0.90 -7.78
N ASP A 6 41.93 1.42 -7.86
CA ASP A 6 41.04 1.74 -6.73
C ASP A 6 40.64 0.42 -6.03
N LYS A 7 41.45 -0.01 -5.05
CA LYS A 7 41.12 -1.11 -4.15
C LYS A 7 40.24 -0.57 -3.02
N PRO A 8 39.08 -1.17 -2.73
CA PRO A 8 38.27 -0.77 -1.59
C PRO A 8 39.08 -0.89 -0.28
N ARG A 9 38.93 0.10 0.61
CA ARG A 9 39.60 0.14 1.93
C ARG A 9 39.11 -1.02 2.79
N PRO A 10 39.99 -1.72 3.51
CA PRO A 10 39.63 -2.94 4.25
C PRO A 10 38.86 -2.72 5.56
N ASP A 11 38.39 -1.52 5.88
CA ASP A 11 37.81 -1.16 7.20
C ASP A 11 36.38 -0.60 7.16
N GLU A 12 35.67 -0.75 6.07
CA GLU A 12 34.27 -0.34 6.03
C GLU A 12 33.41 -1.56 6.39
N ALA A 13 32.89 -1.59 7.64
CA ALA A 13 31.90 -2.59 8.05
C ALA A 13 30.74 -2.59 7.05
N PRO A 14 30.24 -3.77 6.64
CA PRO A 14 29.13 -3.82 5.71
C PRO A 14 27.95 -2.99 6.25
N PRO A 15 27.26 -2.22 5.38
CA PRO A 15 26.15 -1.40 5.81
C PRO A 15 25.12 -2.28 6.52
N LEU A 16 24.61 -1.81 7.66
CA LEU A 16 23.57 -2.52 8.40
C LEU A 16 22.37 -2.81 7.48
N PRO A 17 21.77 -3.99 7.59
CA PRO A 17 20.61 -4.33 6.79
C PRO A 17 19.48 -3.31 7.03
N ALA A 18 18.83 -2.89 5.95
CA ALA A 18 17.73 -1.95 6.02
C ALA A 18 16.61 -2.49 6.93
N GLN A 19 16.18 -1.67 7.89
CA GLN A 19 15.04 -2.01 8.75
C GLN A 19 13.75 -1.69 8.01
N LEU A 20 12.92 -2.71 7.83
CA LEU A 20 11.64 -2.63 7.15
C LEU A 20 10.52 -2.90 8.15
N LEU A 21 9.52 -2.03 8.19
CA LEU A 21 8.34 -2.18 9.03
C LEU A 21 7.09 -1.75 8.27
N VAL A 22 6.01 -2.46 8.48
CA VAL A 22 4.66 -2.00 8.11
C VAL A 22 3.79 -2.07 9.35
N GLU A 23 3.10 -1.00 9.63
CA GLU A 23 2.23 -0.91 10.80
C GLU A 23 0.92 -0.17 10.49
N ARG A 24 -0.11 -0.50 11.27
CA ARG A 24 -1.36 0.24 11.25
C ARG A 24 -1.26 1.47 12.15
N VAL A 25 -1.50 2.64 11.57
CA VAL A 25 -1.41 3.93 12.27
C VAL A 25 -2.80 4.40 12.70
N LYS A 26 -2.92 4.87 13.93
CA LYS A 26 -4.14 5.48 14.49
C LYS A 26 -3.96 6.96 14.83
N GLU A 27 -2.74 7.40 14.95
CA GLU A 27 -2.33 8.78 15.23
C GLU A 27 -0.99 9.05 14.56
N PHE A 28 -0.66 10.31 14.33
CA PHE A 28 0.61 10.72 13.75
C PHE A 28 1.41 11.54 14.74
N SER A 29 2.72 11.29 14.82
CA SER A 29 3.67 12.33 15.21
C SER A 29 3.80 13.37 14.09
N ASP A 30 4.27 14.57 14.40
CA ASP A 30 4.50 15.58 13.37
C ASP A 30 5.59 15.15 12.39
N GLU A 31 6.61 14.40 12.86
CA GLU A 31 7.66 13.83 12.02
C GLU A 31 7.12 12.81 11.03
N ASP A 32 6.30 11.87 11.48
CA ASP A 32 5.68 10.87 10.63
C ASP A 32 4.78 11.48 9.57
N LEU A 33 3.95 12.45 9.98
CA LEU A 33 3.06 13.14 9.06
C LEU A 33 3.85 13.91 8.00
N HIS A 34 4.95 14.55 8.40
CA HIS A 34 5.86 15.23 7.48
C HIS A 34 6.46 14.26 6.46
N ALA A 35 7.10 13.20 6.93
CA ALA A 35 7.73 12.19 6.08
C ALA A 35 6.72 11.53 5.11
N LEU A 36 5.51 11.24 5.60
CA LEU A 36 4.46 10.66 4.77
C LEU A 36 3.96 11.63 3.69
N CYS A 37 3.85 12.93 3.99
CA CYS A 37 3.50 13.95 3.00
C CYS A 37 4.57 14.07 1.91
N GLU A 38 5.85 14.04 2.27
CA GLU A 38 6.95 14.06 1.29
C GLU A 38 6.97 12.80 0.43
N ALA A 39 6.82 11.62 1.03
CA ALA A 39 6.73 10.35 0.32
C ALA A 39 5.55 10.33 -0.67
N THR A 40 4.40 10.87 -0.26
CA THR A 40 3.20 10.99 -1.11
C THR A 40 3.46 11.92 -2.28
N SER A 41 4.02 13.10 -2.01
CA SER A 41 4.34 14.09 -3.05
C SER A 41 5.29 13.50 -4.09
N ALA A 42 6.36 12.83 -3.65
CA ALA A 42 7.32 12.15 -4.52
C ALA A 42 6.65 11.06 -5.38
N ALA A 43 5.75 10.25 -4.80
CA ALA A 43 5.03 9.22 -5.52
C ALA A 43 4.08 9.80 -6.59
N ILE A 44 3.40 10.91 -6.29
CA ILE A 44 2.51 11.59 -7.25
C ILE A 44 3.32 12.17 -8.42
N ILE A 45 4.44 12.83 -8.14
CA ILE A 45 5.33 13.43 -9.15
C ILE A 45 5.86 12.36 -10.10
N ASP A 46 6.20 11.18 -9.59
CA ASP A 46 6.67 10.02 -10.36
C ASP A 46 5.54 9.35 -11.19
N GLY A 47 4.31 9.86 -11.12
CA GLY A 47 3.16 9.33 -11.86
C GLY A 47 2.46 8.17 -11.18
N GLY A 48 2.91 7.78 -9.99
CA GLY A 48 2.20 6.92 -9.06
C GLY A 48 1.02 7.67 -8.42
N GLY A 49 0.49 7.09 -7.41
CA GLY A 49 -0.49 7.76 -6.60
C GLY A 49 -1.92 7.47 -6.98
N PHE A 50 -2.76 8.12 -6.26
CA PHE A 50 -4.17 7.87 -6.09
C PHE A 50 -4.91 9.20 -6.22
N GLY A 51 -5.80 9.32 -7.13
CA GLY A 51 -6.69 10.47 -7.29
C GLY A 51 -6.02 11.80 -7.70
N TRP A 52 -4.80 12.08 -7.27
CA TRP A 52 -4.05 13.27 -7.68
C TRP A 52 -3.20 13.03 -8.91
N VAL A 53 -3.22 14.01 -9.82
CA VAL A 53 -2.33 14.08 -11.00
C VAL A 53 -1.15 15.01 -10.75
N ASN A 54 -1.39 16.06 -9.94
CA ASN A 54 -0.38 16.99 -9.47
C ASN A 54 -0.30 16.89 -7.95
N ALA A 55 0.92 16.92 -7.40
CA ALA A 55 1.12 16.89 -5.98
C ALA A 55 0.52 18.16 -5.33
N PRO A 56 -0.42 18.00 -4.39
CA PRO A 56 -0.96 19.16 -3.67
C PRO A 56 0.07 19.72 -2.70
N GLY A 57 -0.15 20.93 -2.21
CA GLY A 57 0.68 21.53 -1.18
C GLY A 57 0.64 20.72 0.14
N ARG A 58 1.70 20.85 0.95
CA ARG A 58 1.88 20.10 2.20
C ARG A 58 0.65 20.16 3.11
N LEU A 59 0.09 21.34 3.36
CA LEU A 59 -1.08 21.52 4.23
C LEU A 59 -2.29 20.67 3.76
N ALA A 60 -2.48 20.57 2.45
CA ALA A 60 -3.56 19.75 1.89
C ALA A 60 -3.33 18.25 2.13
N LEU A 61 -2.07 17.78 2.03
CA LEU A 61 -1.70 16.40 2.34
C LEU A 61 -1.84 16.10 3.84
N GLU A 62 -1.40 16.99 4.72
CA GLU A 62 -1.58 16.85 6.17
C GLU A 62 -3.08 16.76 6.53
N THR A 63 -3.89 17.65 5.98
CA THR A 63 -5.35 17.66 6.17
C THR A 63 -5.96 16.34 5.68
N TYR A 64 -5.53 15.86 4.52
CA TYR A 64 -5.97 14.57 3.97
C TYR A 64 -5.66 13.40 4.93
N PHE A 65 -4.40 13.27 5.38
CA PHE A 65 -4.01 12.16 6.25
C PHE A 65 -4.69 12.21 7.61
N ARG A 66 -4.80 13.39 8.21
CA ARG A 66 -5.59 13.58 9.45
C ARG A 66 -7.06 13.19 9.23
N GLY A 67 -7.62 13.58 8.09
CA GLY A 67 -8.98 13.23 7.70
C GLY A 67 -9.18 11.72 7.51
N VAL A 68 -8.20 11.02 6.95
CA VAL A 68 -8.25 9.55 6.78
C VAL A 68 -8.45 8.84 8.11
N LEU A 69 -7.76 9.28 9.18
CA LEU A 69 -7.87 8.66 10.51
C LEU A 69 -9.22 8.90 11.19
N LEU A 70 -9.98 9.89 10.73
CA LEU A 70 -11.33 10.21 11.27
C LEU A 70 -12.44 9.38 10.60
N VAL A 71 -12.16 8.71 9.48
CA VAL A 71 -13.16 7.92 8.75
C VAL A 71 -13.23 6.50 9.34
N PRO A 72 -14.33 6.11 9.99
CA PRO A 72 -14.44 4.81 10.68
C PRO A 72 -14.23 3.61 9.76
N GLU A 73 -14.58 3.73 8.48
CA GLU A 73 -14.44 2.66 7.48
C GLU A 73 -13.02 2.50 6.94
N ARG A 74 -12.07 3.37 7.35
CA ARG A 74 -10.69 3.33 6.84
C ARG A 74 -9.71 2.96 7.94
N GLU A 75 -8.78 2.07 7.59
CA GLU A 75 -7.58 1.81 8.38
C GLU A 75 -6.36 2.14 7.53
N LEU A 76 -5.44 2.94 8.08
CA LEU A 76 -4.22 3.37 7.40
C LEU A 76 -3.06 2.49 7.84
N PHE A 77 -2.32 2.00 6.85
CA PHE A 77 -1.06 1.27 7.02
C PHE A 77 0.09 2.11 6.47
N VAL A 78 1.17 2.20 7.21
CA VAL A 78 2.37 2.96 6.83
C VAL A 78 3.54 2.00 6.69
N ALA A 79 4.28 2.14 5.60
CA ALA A 79 5.54 1.45 5.38
C ALA A 79 6.70 2.35 5.83
N ARG A 80 7.63 1.76 6.60
CA ARG A 80 8.83 2.44 7.09
C ARG A 80 10.09 1.80 6.54
N LEU A 81 11.03 2.63 6.20
CA LEU A 81 12.40 2.27 5.86
C LEU A 81 13.33 2.99 6.85
N ASN A 82 14.08 2.23 7.65
CA ASN A 82 14.96 2.76 8.70
C ASN A 82 14.24 3.75 9.65
N GLY A 83 12.99 3.42 10.03
CA GLY A 83 12.15 4.23 10.89
C GLY A 83 11.33 5.32 10.17
N SER A 84 11.75 5.83 9.03
CA SER A 84 11.04 6.89 8.30
C SER A 84 9.85 6.37 7.52
N ALA A 85 8.71 7.08 7.53
CA ALA A 85 7.53 6.75 6.74
C ALA A 85 7.77 7.03 5.25
N VAL A 86 7.68 5.99 4.41
CA VAL A 86 8.03 6.05 2.98
C VAL A 86 6.92 5.59 2.04
N GLY A 87 5.76 5.26 2.57
CA GLY A 87 4.61 4.83 1.78
C GLY A 87 3.43 4.46 2.64
N SER A 88 2.27 4.27 2.02
CA SER A 88 1.07 3.85 2.74
C SER A 88 0.12 3.02 1.88
N ALA A 89 -0.83 2.39 2.55
CA ALA A 89 -1.99 1.74 1.94
C ALA A 89 -3.20 1.87 2.88
N HIS A 90 -4.40 1.82 2.32
CA HIS A 90 -5.63 1.85 3.10
C HIS A 90 -6.40 0.55 2.94
N LEU A 91 -6.87 0.01 4.06
CA LEU A 91 -7.99 -0.92 4.07
C LEU A 91 -9.29 -0.12 4.19
N VAL A 92 -10.15 -0.22 3.19
CA VAL A 92 -11.44 0.47 3.17
C VAL A 92 -12.55 -0.57 3.29
N ARG A 93 -13.36 -0.43 4.33
CA ARG A 93 -14.51 -1.28 4.61
C ARG A 93 -15.75 -0.74 3.89
N PRO A 94 -16.72 -1.58 3.51
CA PRO A 94 -17.97 -1.11 2.97
C PRO A 94 -18.74 -0.30 4.04
N PRO A 95 -19.54 0.71 3.64
CA PRO A 95 -20.38 1.44 4.57
C PRO A 95 -21.43 0.50 5.19
N ARG A 96 -21.85 0.78 6.43
CA ARG A 96 -22.72 -0.10 7.23
C ARG A 96 -24.07 -0.43 6.58
N ASN A 97 -24.58 0.45 5.73
CA ASN A 97 -25.84 0.27 5.02
C ASN A 97 -25.69 -0.56 3.71
N ASN A 98 -24.48 -1.02 3.37
CA ASN A 98 -24.25 -1.89 2.22
C ASN A 98 -24.14 -3.36 2.65
N GLU A 99 -25.26 -3.92 3.08
CA GLU A 99 -25.32 -5.30 3.61
C GLU A 99 -24.93 -6.33 2.54
N ALA A 100 -25.32 -6.12 1.28
CA ALA A 100 -25.04 -7.04 0.19
C ALA A 100 -23.52 -7.20 -0.09
N GLN A 101 -22.73 -6.18 0.17
CA GLN A 101 -21.28 -6.19 0.00
C GLN A 101 -20.51 -6.22 1.33
N ALA A 102 -21.19 -6.44 2.45
CA ALA A 102 -20.58 -6.44 3.80
C ALA A 102 -19.45 -7.47 3.97
N HIS A 103 -19.33 -8.44 3.06
CA HIS A 103 -18.30 -9.48 3.04
C HIS A 103 -17.02 -9.07 2.31
N ALA A 104 -16.96 -7.88 1.67
CA ALA A 104 -15.87 -7.45 0.82
C ALA A 104 -15.28 -6.12 1.30
N ALA A 105 -13.96 -6.06 1.41
CA ALA A 105 -13.20 -4.84 1.66
C ALA A 105 -12.37 -4.46 0.43
N SER A 106 -11.75 -3.29 0.46
CA SER A 106 -10.89 -2.82 -0.63
C SER A 106 -9.53 -2.35 -0.12
N LEU A 107 -8.47 -2.74 -0.83
CA LEU A 107 -7.15 -2.15 -0.73
C LEU A 107 -7.12 -0.91 -1.64
N MET A 108 -6.88 0.24 -1.06
CA MET A 108 -6.86 1.51 -1.80
C MET A 108 -5.61 2.33 -1.47
N HIS A 109 -5.28 3.27 -2.34
CA HIS A 109 -4.23 4.27 -2.10
C HIS A 109 -2.87 3.66 -1.67
N SER A 110 -2.48 2.54 -2.32
CA SER A 110 -1.21 1.86 -2.03
C SER A 110 -0.08 2.44 -2.87
N TYR A 111 0.98 2.89 -2.21
CA TYR A 111 2.19 3.40 -2.87
C TYR A 111 3.41 3.27 -1.98
N ILE A 112 4.58 3.26 -2.60
CA ILE A 112 5.89 3.46 -1.97
C ILE A 112 6.59 4.59 -2.73
N ALA A 113 7.20 5.51 -1.99
CA ALA A 113 8.00 6.59 -2.56
C ALA A 113 9.10 6.03 -3.49
N PRO A 114 9.41 6.68 -4.63
CA PRO A 114 10.37 6.17 -5.61
C PRO A 114 11.71 5.80 -5.00
N TYR A 115 12.23 6.62 -4.10
CA TYR A 115 13.51 6.42 -3.43
C TYR A 115 13.55 5.25 -2.43
N ALA A 116 12.40 4.69 -2.06
CA ALA A 116 12.28 3.57 -1.12
C ALA A 116 11.79 2.26 -1.79
N ARG A 117 11.73 2.23 -3.11
CA ARG A 117 11.38 1.02 -3.88
C ARG A 117 12.51 0.00 -3.87
N GLY A 118 12.21 -1.23 -4.29
CA GLY A 118 13.20 -2.31 -4.36
C GLY A 118 13.40 -3.08 -3.05
N HIS A 119 12.89 -2.60 -1.91
CA HIS A 119 13.04 -3.25 -0.60
C HIS A 119 11.89 -4.20 -0.23
N GLY A 120 10.91 -4.43 -1.10
CA GLY A 120 9.78 -5.32 -0.80
C GLY A 120 8.63 -4.70 0.00
N LEU A 121 8.71 -3.41 0.37
CA LEU A 121 7.71 -2.73 1.21
C LEU A 121 6.30 -2.73 0.63
N ALA A 122 6.14 -2.60 -0.71
CA ALA A 122 4.82 -2.68 -1.35
C ALA A 122 4.16 -4.05 -1.15
N ARG A 123 4.96 -5.13 -1.17
CA ARG A 123 4.50 -6.48 -0.87
C ARG A 123 4.09 -6.62 0.58
N MET A 124 4.90 -6.10 1.51
CA MET A 124 4.58 -6.11 2.94
C MET A 124 3.29 -5.36 3.23
N LEU A 125 3.11 -4.13 2.69
CA LEU A 125 1.86 -3.36 2.81
C LEU A 125 0.64 -4.15 2.34
N THR A 126 0.74 -4.78 1.17
CA THR A 126 -0.38 -5.53 0.60
C THR A 126 -0.73 -6.73 1.48
N ILE A 127 0.27 -7.45 2.01
CA ILE A 127 0.07 -8.60 2.90
C ILE A 127 -0.57 -8.16 4.23
N GLU A 128 -0.08 -7.09 4.86
CA GLU A 128 -0.63 -6.58 6.11
C GLU A 128 -2.11 -6.16 5.97
N VAL A 129 -2.45 -5.46 4.88
CA VAL A 129 -3.85 -5.11 4.58
C VAL A 129 -4.69 -6.35 4.36
N GLU A 130 -4.17 -7.37 3.67
CA GLU A 130 -4.85 -8.64 3.43
C GLU A 130 -5.09 -9.42 4.71
N GLU A 131 -4.09 -9.51 5.60
CA GLU A 131 -4.20 -10.17 6.90
C GLU A 131 -5.22 -9.46 7.79
N ARG A 132 -5.16 -8.14 7.82
CA ARG A 132 -6.15 -7.34 8.54
C ARG A 132 -7.56 -7.53 8.04
N ALA A 133 -7.76 -7.60 6.72
CA ALA A 133 -9.06 -7.89 6.14
C ALA A 133 -9.58 -9.29 6.57
N ARG A 134 -8.69 -10.31 6.65
CA ARG A 134 -9.04 -11.64 7.15
C ARG A 134 -9.42 -11.63 8.64
N GLU A 135 -8.65 -10.93 9.48
CA GLU A 135 -8.92 -10.78 10.91
C GLU A 135 -10.31 -10.18 11.16
N LEU A 136 -10.68 -9.18 10.34
CA LEU A 136 -11.99 -8.53 10.40
C LEU A 136 -13.13 -9.40 9.81
N GLY A 137 -12.80 -10.58 9.27
CA GLY A 137 -13.76 -11.53 8.75
C GLY A 137 -14.21 -11.27 7.31
N TYR A 138 -13.51 -10.41 6.55
CA TYR A 138 -13.80 -10.22 5.13
C TYR A 138 -13.42 -11.45 4.31
N HIS A 139 -14.24 -11.75 3.30
CA HIS A 139 -14.05 -12.90 2.41
C HIS A 139 -13.38 -12.50 1.09
N VAL A 140 -13.45 -11.25 0.73
CA VAL A 140 -12.94 -10.70 -0.53
C VAL A 140 -12.19 -9.41 -0.25
N LEU A 141 -11.04 -9.26 -0.89
CA LEU A 141 -10.31 -8.00 -0.98
C LEU A 141 -10.25 -7.55 -2.44
N ASN A 142 -10.82 -6.38 -2.71
CA ASN A 142 -10.83 -5.75 -4.02
C ASN A 142 -9.71 -4.72 -4.14
N LEU A 143 -9.27 -4.45 -5.35
CA LEU A 143 -8.44 -3.29 -5.69
C LEU A 143 -8.63 -2.90 -7.15
N ASP A 144 -8.27 -1.70 -7.48
CA ASP A 144 -8.13 -1.21 -8.84
C ASP A 144 -6.79 -0.49 -9.04
N VAL A 145 -6.31 -0.49 -10.27
CA VAL A 145 -5.00 0.06 -10.61
C VAL A 145 -4.98 0.57 -12.04
N ARG A 146 -4.33 1.72 -12.28
CA ARG A 146 -4.08 2.21 -13.64
C ARG A 146 -3.16 1.26 -14.40
N GLU A 147 -3.41 1.04 -15.68
CA GLU A 147 -2.59 0.17 -16.55
C GLU A 147 -1.12 0.57 -16.58
N THR A 148 -0.80 1.85 -16.35
CA THR A 148 0.56 2.38 -16.32
C THR A 148 1.36 1.95 -15.09
N GLN A 149 0.72 1.36 -14.08
CA GLN A 149 1.36 0.92 -12.84
C GLN A 149 1.83 -0.54 -12.93
N GLU A 150 2.67 -0.86 -13.91
CA GLU A 150 3.08 -2.22 -14.22
C GLU A 150 3.70 -2.99 -13.05
N ALA A 151 4.50 -2.32 -12.22
CA ALA A 151 5.12 -2.95 -11.04
C ALA A 151 4.07 -3.37 -10.00
N ALA A 152 3.04 -2.54 -9.78
CA ALA A 152 1.93 -2.87 -8.89
C ALA A 152 1.06 -4.00 -9.46
N ILE A 153 0.80 -3.99 -10.77
CA ILE A 153 0.08 -5.06 -11.46
C ILE A 153 0.78 -6.40 -11.25
N ARG A 154 2.07 -6.48 -11.56
CA ARG A 154 2.88 -7.71 -11.34
C ARG A 154 2.87 -8.15 -9.88
N LEU A 155 2.96 -7.21 -8.94
CA LEU A 155 2.89 -7.51 -7.51
C LEU A 155 1.54 -8.16 -7.15
N TYR A 156 0.42 -7.55 -7.53
CA TYR A 156 -0.91 -8.06 -7.20
C TYR A 156 -1.16 -9.44 -7.81
N GLU A 157 -0.75 -9.66 -9.06
CA GLU A 157 -0.87 -10.96 -9.73
C GLU A 157 -0.03 -12.04 -9.02
N THR A 158 1.22 -11.73 -8.60
CA THR A 158 2.06 -12.65 -7.81
C THR A 158 1.48 -12.93 -6.41
N LEU A 159 0.72 -12.02 -5.84
CA LEU A 159 0.01 -12.23 -4.59
C LEU A 159 -1.32 -12.97 -4.75
N GLY A 160 -1.69 -13.35 -5.97
CA GLY A 160 -2.89 -14.14 -6.26
C GLY A 160 -4.17 -13.32 -6.40
N PHE A 161 -4.07 -12.03 -6.65
CA PHE A 161 -5.20 -11.24 -7.11
C PHE A 161 -5.54 -11.61 -8.57
N VAL A 162 -6.82 -11.70 -8.87
CA VAL A 162 -7.35 -12.07 -10.18
C VAL A 162 -7.97 -10.85 -10.83
N ARG A 163 -7.51 -10.49 -12.03
CA ARG A 163 -8.13 -9.44 -12.83
C ARG A 163 -9.45 -9.92 -13.38
N TRP A 164 -10.52 -9.18 -13.11
CA TRP A 164 -11.87 -9.52 -13.55
C TRP A 164 -12.48 -8.47 -14.49
N GLY A 165 -11.91 -7.27 -14.55
CA GLY A 165 -12.47 -6.21 -15.37
C GLY A 165 -11.44 -5.21 -15.85
N VAL A 166 -11.80 -4.49 -16.92
CA VAL A 166 -11.05 -3.38 -17.50
C VAL A 166 -12.03 -2.24 -17.74
N HIS A 167 -11.68 -1.06 -17.22
CA HIS A 167 -12.40 0.18 -17.52
C HIS A 167 -11.60 0.98 -18.56
N PRO A 168 -12.11 1.18 -19.78
CA PRO A 168 -11.36 1.86 -20.85
C PRO A 168 -11.05 3.33 -20.53
N ASP A 169 -11.96 4.01 -19.87
CA ASP A 169 -11.87 5.44 -19.52
C ASP A 169 -11.74 5.65 -18.00
N TYR A 170 -10.79 4.92 -17.37
CA TYR A 170 -10.68 4.88 -15.92
C TYR A 170 -10.15 6.18 -15.31
N SER A 171 -9.18 6.81 -15.95
CA SER A 171 -8.59 8.06 -15.44
C SER A 171 -8.10 8.96 -16.57
N LEU A 172 -8.11 10.28 -16.29
CA LEU A 172 -7.53 11.29 -17.18
C LEU A 172 -6.24 11.81 -16.54
N VAL A 173 -5.09 11.46 -17.12
CA VAL A 173 -3.77 11.83 -16.62
C VAL A 173 -3.08 12.71 -17.64
N ARG A 174 -2.84 13.99 -17.29
CA ARG A 174 -2.19 14.97 -18.18
C ARG A 174 -2.83 15.02 -19.59
N GLY A 175 -4.15 15.01 -19.63
CA GLY A 175 -4.93 15.05 -20.89
C GLY A 175 -5.01 13.72 -21.65
N LYS A 176 -4.43 12.63 -21.14
CA LYS A 176 -4.52 11.30 -21.74
C LYS A 176 -5.45 10.42 -20.92
N VAL A 177 -6.36 9.73 -21.62
CA VAL A 177 -7.19 8.70 -21.04
C VAL A 177 -6.32 7.47 -20.77
N VAL A 178 -6.44 6.91 -19.55
CA VAL A 178 -5.68 5.73 -19.08
C VAL A 178 -6.68 4.70 -18.61
N ARG A 179 -6.51 3.45 -19.04
CA ARG A 179 -7.35 2.33 -18.63
C ARG A 179 -7.08 1.99 -17.17
N GLY A 180 -8.08 1.39 -16.51
CA GLY A 180 -7.97 0.82 -15.18
C GLY A 180 -8.27 -0.67 -15.18
N PHE A 181 -7.52 -1.40 -14.40
CA PHE A 181 -7.72 -2.83 -14.18
C PHE A 181 -8.29 -3.07 -12.80
N PHE A 182 -9.31 -3.91 -12.73
CA PHE A 182 -10.02 -4.25 -11.51
C PHE A 182 -9.67 -5.67 -11.10
N TYR A 183 -9.28 -5.82 -9.84
CA TYR A 183 -8.84 -7.09 -9.27
C TYR A 183 -9.63 -7.44 -8.04
N TYR A 184 -9.74 -8.73 -7.75
CA TYR A 184 -10.21 -9.24 -6.47
C TYR A 184 -9.33 -10.40 -6.01
N LYS A 185 -9.33 -10.67 -4.72
CA LYS A 185 -8.75 -11.86 -4.11
C LYS A 185 -9.71 -12.45 -3.11
N ARG A 186 -9.97 -13.77 -3.19
CA ARG A 186 -10.72 -14.48 -2.16
C ARG A 186 -9.81 -14.71 -0.95
N LEU A 187 -10.23 -14.22 0.21
CA LEU A 187 -9.53 -14.40 1.46
C LEU A 187 -10.01 -15.72 2.08
N ARG A 188 -9.11 -16.69 2.26
CA ARG A 188 -9.46 -17.90 2.99
C ARG A 188 -9.65 -17.52 4.46
N ARG A 189 -10.72 -18.00 5.10
CA ARG A 189 -10.86 -17.90 6.55
C ARG A 189 -9.63 -18.56 7.19
N PRO A 190 -9.04 -17.98 8.26
CA PRO A 190 -8.15 -18.74 9.11
C PRO A 190 -8.91 -20.01 9.51
N ASN A 191 -8.30 -21.19 9.32
CA ASN A 191 -8.91 -22.44 9.72
C ASN A 191 -9.36 -22.30 11.18
N ALA A 192 -10.66 -22.30 11.43
CA ALA A 192 -11.17 -22.52 12.77
C ALA A 192 -10.55 -23.84 13.23
N ARG A 193 -9.57 -23.80 14.13
CA ARG A 193 -9.05 -24.97 14.79
C ARG A 193 -10.27 -25.74 15.27
N LYS A 194 -10.41 -26.99 14.84
CA LYS A 194 -11.43 -27.90 15.28
C LYS A 194 -11.51 -27.81 16.81
N ALA A 195 -12.47 -27.05 17.30
CA ALA A 195 -12.80 -27.03 18.73
C ALA A 195 -13.45 -28.36 19.02
N GLY A 196 -12.67 -29.23 19.66
CA GLY A 196 -13.08 -30.31 20.51
C GLY A 196 -14.28 -31.17 20.07
N GLN A 197 -14.02 -32.23 19.32
CA GLN A 197 -14.74 -33.49 19.62
C GLN A 197 -14.28 -33.94 21.03
N LYS A 198 -14.99 -33.53 22.06
CA LYS A 198 -15.08 -34.28 23.30
C LYS A 198 -16.20 -35.31 23.11
N THR A 199 -15.81 -36.51 22.78
CA THR A 199 -16.61 -37.73 23.01
C THR A 199 -16.88 -37.85 24.50
N GLY A 200 -18.11 -37.83 24.89
CA GLY A 200 -18.65 -38.37 26.13
C GLY A 200 -19.45 -39.61 25.83
#